data_5a8329cef8837f4c68e932876d9c920d
#
_entry.id   5a8329cef8837f4c68e932876d9c920d
#
_cell.length_a   1.000
_cell.length_b   1.000
_cell.length_c   1.000
_cell.angle_alpha   90.00
_cell.angle_beta   90.00
_cell.angle_gamma   90.00
#
_symmetry.space_group_name_H-M   'P 1'
#
loop_
_entity.id
_entity.type
_entity.pdbx_description
1 polymer ?
#
loop_
_entity_poly.entity_id
_entity_poly.type
_entity_poly.pdbx_seq_one_letter_code
_entity_poly.pdbx_strand_id
1 'polypeptide(L)'
;MRKKKKEAAEGYTAVNQIQDYLKQNQADHYNFEEERDYTVSSGSLKLDIEMGGGIKPGVIRASGVTEGGKTSCALSFAKNFQKMENSMIVYVKSEGRLSDEMLERSGIDTSEEKFFVYKCNIFESVIDLLRQLVHSNPDDTRYMFIIDSMDALVPRGDLEKSSDEAVKVAGGSLLTSDFLKRMALSFASKGHICY
;
A
#
# COMPACT_ATOMS: atom_id res chain seq x y z
N MET A 1 7.27 56.57 16.18
CA MET A 1 6.79 55.19 16.32
C MET A 1 7.24 54.30 15.16
N ARG A 2 8.54 54.23 14.82
CA ARG A 2 9.03 53.38 13.68
C ARG A 2 10.27 52.53 14.01
N LYS A 3 10.68 52.42 15.30
CA LYS A 3 11.87 51.63 15.72
C LYS A 3 11.59 50.31 16.42
N LYS A 4 10.32 49.97 16.77
CA LYS A 4 9.97 48.71 17.45
C LYS A 4 9.63 47.54 16.52
N LYS A 5 9.66 47.70 15.19
CA LYS A 5 9.37 46.64 14.21
C LYS A 5 10.59 45.95 13.60
N LYS A 6 11.82 46.41 13.96
CA LYS A 6 13.06 45.86 13.41
C LYS A 6 13.77 44.84 14.31
N GLU A 7 13.47 44.79 15.59
CA GLU A 7 14.15 43.86 16.52
C GLU A 7 13.49 42.49 16.65
N ALA A 8 12.29 42.29 16.07
CA ALA A 8 11.62 40.97 16.05
C ALA A 8 11.94 40.12 14.80
N ALA A 9 12.81 40.61 13.90
CA ALA A 9 13.10 39.97 12.62
C ALA A 9 14.50 39.31 12.54
N GLU A 10 15.33 39.44 13.56
CA GLU A 10 16.73 38.92 13.54
C GLU A 10 16.89 37.48 14.06
N GLY A 11 15.88 36.66 14.09
CA GLY A 11 15.95 35.24 14.49
C GLY A 11 14.99 34.29 13.79
N TYR A 12 14.07 34.81 12.95
CA TYR A 12 13.08 33.97 12.29
C TYR A 12 13.57 33.56 10.90
N THR A 13 14.04 32.33 10.79
CA THR A 13 14.62 31.78 9.54
C THR A 13 13.56 31.11 8.66
N ALA A 14 13.90 30.83 7.40
CA ALA A 14 13.04 30.05 6.51
C ALA A 14 12.70 28.67 7.09
N VAL A 15 13.63 28.08 7.85
CA VAL A 15 13.41 26.80 8.55
C VAL A 15 12.29 26.95 9.60
N ASN A 16 12.30 28.04 10.38
CA ASN A 16 11.23 28.29 11.35
C ASN A 16 9.87 28.47 10.68
N GLN A 17 9.82 29.16 9.52
CA GLN A 17 8.58 29.30 8.74
C GLN A 17 8.05 27.94 8.27
N ILE A 18 8.92 27.09 7.75
CA ILE A 18 8.56 25.75 7.31
C ILE A 18 8.06 24.90 8.51
N GLN A 19 8.78 24.90 9.62
CA GLN A 19 8.40 24.17 10.82
C GLN A 19 7.04 24.62 11.37
N ASP A 20 6.78 25.93 11.41
CA ASP A 20 5.51 26.46 11.87
C ASP A 20 4.37 26.08 10.93
N TYR A 21 4.61 26.12 9.60
CA TYR A 21 3.65 25.66 8.62
C TYR A 21 3.33 24.16 8.80
N LEU A 22 4.35 23.32 8.94
CA LEU A 22 4.17 21.87 9.16
C LEU A 22 3.38 21.59 10.45
N LYS A 23 3.68 22.28 11.56
CA LYS A 23 2.93 22.14 12.81
C LYS A 23 1.47 22.53 12.70
N GLN A 24 1.16 23.56 11.90
CA GLN A 24 -0.21 24.03 11.69
C GLN A 24 -1.02 23.11 10.78
N ASN A 25 -0.34 22.35 9.89
CA ASN A 25 -0.97 21.52 8.86
C ASN A 25 -0.60 20.03 9.02
N GLN A 26 -0.50 19.53 10.25
CA GLN A 26 -0.05 18.15 10.53
C GLN A 26 -0.87 17.06 9.83
N ALA A 27 -2.15 17.32 9.54
CA ALA A 27 -3.02 16.38 8.86
C ALA A 27 -2.72 16.23 7.35
N ASP A 28 -1.98 17.18 6.77
CA ASP A 28 -1.76 17.26 5.33
C ASP A 28 -0.41 16.67 4.88
N HIS A 29 0.43 16.21 5.82
CA HIS A 29 1.77 15.70 5.51
C HIS A 29 2.24 14.64 6.52
N TYR A 30 3.36 13.97 6.21
CA TYR A 30 3.94 12.87 7.00
C TYR A 30 5.31 13.23 7.61
N ASN A 31 5.70 14.50 7.68
CA ASN A 31 7.03 14.93 8.12
C ASN A 31 7.34 14.63 9.60
N PHE A 32 6.33 14.31 10.39
CA PHE A 32 6.47 13.94 11.81
C PHE A 32 6.24 12.45 12.07
N GLU A 33 5.95 11.66 11.02
CA GLU A 33 5.88 10.21 11.14
C GLU A 33 7.29 9.63 11.30
N GLU A 34 7.44 8.60 12.13
CA GLU A 34 8.68 7.84 12.20
C GLU A 34 8.87 7.03 10.91
N GLU A 35 10.02 7.19 10.26
CA GLU A 35 10.36 6.38 9.11
C GLU A 35 10.51 4.91 9.50
N ARG A 36 9.70 4.07 8.89
CA ARG A 36 9.76 2.61 9.08
C ARG A 36 10.52 1.98 7.92
N ASP A 37 11.84 2.10 7.95
CA ASP A 37 12.69 1.49 6.93
C ASP A 37 13.00 0.03 7.31
N TYR A 38 12.41 -0.90 6.59
CA TYR A 38 12.70 -2.32 6.66
C TYR A 38 12.64 -2.93 5.27
N THR A 39 13.24 -4.10 5.12
CA THR A 39 13.30 -4.82 3.85
C THR A 39 12.77 -6.23 4.01
N VAL A 40 11.91 -6.67 3.11
CA VAL A 40 11.34 -8.01 3.09
C VAL A 40 11.97 -8.80 1.96
N SER A 41 12.66 -9.90 2.32
CA SER A 41 13.28 -10.83 1.36
C SER A 41 12.23 -11.53 0.51
N SER A 42 12.53 -11.75 -0.76
CA SER A 42 11.75 -12.61 -1.64
C SER A 42 11.88 -14.11 -1.31
N GLY A 43 12.90 -14.49 -0.50
CA GLY A 43 13.32 -15.88 -0.29
C GLY A 43 14.25 -16.42 -1.39
N SER A 44 14.54 -15.65 -2.42
CA SER A 44 15.50 -15.96 -3.48
C SER A 44 16.71 -15.04 -3.38
N LEU A 45 17.87 -15.60 -3.06
CA LEU A 45 19.11 -14.82 -2.94
C LEU A 45 19.41 -13.99 -4.20
N LYS A 46 19.18 -14.56 -5.38
CA LYS A 46 19.41 -13.86 -6.64
C LYS A 46 18.50 -12.65 -6.77
N LEU A 47 17.19 -12.81 -6.52
CA LEU A 47 16.22 -11.73 -6.63
C LEU A 47 16.50 -10.65 -5.57
N ASP A 48 16.82 -11.05 -4.35
CA ASP A 48 17.13 -10.10 -3.28
C ASP A 48 18.38 -9.27 -3.58
N ILE A 49 19.43 -9.86 -4.16
CA ILE A 49 20.62 -9.11 -4.58
C ILE A 49 20.24 -8.07 -5.65
N GLU A 50 19.47 -8.47 -6.66
CA GLU A 50 19.02 -7.57 -7.74
C GLU A 50 18.11 -6.44 -7.23
N MET A 51 17.33 -6.68 -6.16
CA MET A 51 16.43 -5.71 -5.53
C MET A 51 17.07 -4.91 -4.39
N GLY A 52 18.36 -5.08 -4.11
CA GLY A 52 19.02 -4.40 -2.99
C GLY A 52 18.58 -4.90 -1.61
N GLY A 53 18.20 -6.18 -1.51
CA GLY A 53 17.82 -6.86 -0.27
C GLY A 53 16.35 -7.32 -0.20
N GLY A 54 15.51 -6.90 -1.16
CA GLY A 54 14.10 -7.25 -1.22
C GLY A 54 13.18 -6.03 -1.38
N ILE A 55 11.92 -6.15 -0.99
CA ILE A 55 10.94 -5.05 -1.07
C ILE A 55 10.91 -4.21 0.20
N LYS A 56 10.64 -2.93 0.04
CA LYS A 56 10.49 -1.93 1.12
C LYS A 56 9.05 -1.43 1.22
N PRO A 57 8.69 -0.69 2.32
CA PRO A 57 7.41 0.00 2.42
C PRO A 57 7.11 0.86 1.20
N GLY A 58 5.86 0.81 0.74
CA GLY A 58 5.40 1.49 -0.45
C GLY A 58 4.57 0.60 -1.37
N VAL A 59 4.45 0.99 -2.64
CA VAL A 59 3.69 0.24 -3.65
C VAL A 59 4.65 -0.47 -4.61
N ILE A 60 4.46 -1.76 -4.76
CA ILE A 60 5.21 -2.63 -5.68
C ILE A 60 4.25 -3.11 -6.77
N ARG A 61 4.61 -2.94 -8.02
CA ARG A 61 3.86 -3.48 -9.13
C ARG A 61 4.58 -4.67 -9.76
N ALA A 62 3.93 -5.83 -9.71
CA ALA A 62 4.35 -7.00 -10.46
C ALA A 62 3.55 -7.11 -11.76
N SER A 63 4.22 -7.15 -12.90
CA SER A 63 3.60 -7.34 -14.21
C SER A 63 4.26 -8.52 -14.93
N GLY A 64 3.51 -9.19 -15.78
CA GLY A 64 4.00 -10.34 -16.54
C GLY A 64 2.86 -11.15 -17.12
N VAL A 65 3.23 -12.15 -17.92
CA VAL A 65 2.28 -13.06 -18.56
C VAL A 65 1.41 -13.80 -17.56
N THR A 66 0.25 -14.25 -18.01
CA THR A 66 -0.62 -15.14 -17.23
C THR A 66 0.16 -16.39 -16.82
N GLU A 67 -0.04 -16.84 -15.58
CA GLU A 67 0.67 -18.00 -14.98
C GLU A 67 2.19 -17.83 -14.87
N GLY A 68 2.71 -16.62 -15.04
CA GLY A 68 4.14 -16.29 -14.89
C GLY A 68 4.64 -16.22 -13.44
N GLY A 69 3.87 -16.69 -12.45
CA GLY A 69 4.30 -16.78 -11.05
C GLY A 69 4.11 -15.50 -10.21
N LYS A 70 3.35 -14.50 -10.69
CA LYS A 70 3.12 -13.24 -9.94
C LYS A 70 2.56 -13.49 -8.55
N THR A 71 1.49 -14.28 -8.43
CA THR A 71 0.88 -14.65 -7.15
C THR A 71 1.86 -15.43 -6.24
N SER A 72 2.61 -16.39 -6.82
CA SER A 72 3.61 -17.15 -6.06
C SER A 72 4.72 -16.26 -5.53
N CYS A 73 5.15 -15.26 -6.30
CA CYS A 73 6.13 -14.26 -5.88
C CYS A 73 5.57 -13.40 -4.73
N ALA A 74 4.33 -12.93 -4.83
CA ALA A 74 3.67 -12.18 -3.77
C ALA A 74 3.59 -12.99 -2.47
N LEU A 75 3.18 -14.27 -2.55
CA LEU A 75 3.11 -15.17 -1.39
C LEU A 75 4.49 -15.45 -0.77
N SER A 76 5.55 -15.49 -1.57
CA SER A 76 6.91 -15.66 -1.07
C SER A 76 7.37 -14.45 -0.24
N PHE A 77 7.12 -13.23 -0.69
CA PHE A 77 7.33 -12.02 0.12
C PHE A 77 6.45 -12.02 1.37
N ALA A 78 5.16 -12.36 1.23
CA ALA A 78 4.21 -12.40 2.34
C ALA A 78 4.65 -13.36 3.44
N LYS A 79 5.10 -14.57 3.10
CA LYS A 79 5.68 -15.54 4.04
C LYS A 79 6.85 -14.97 4.84
N ASN A 80 7.73 -14.21 4.19
CA ASN A 80 8.86 -13.58 4.87
C ASN A 80 8.43 -12.38 5.70
N PHE A 81 7.44 -11.62 5.23
CA PHE A 81 6.84 -10.50 5.96
C PHE A 81 6.17 -10.95 7.26
N GLN A 82 5.50 -12.10 7.28
CA GLN A 82 4.85 -12.65 8.48
C GLN A 82 5.82 -12.99 9.63
N LYS A 83 7.13 -13.10 9.35
CA LYS A 83 8.16 -13.30 10.39
C LYS A 83 8.41 -12.05 11.22
N MET A 84 7.94 -10.90 10.76
CA MET A 84 8.03 -9.65 11.50
C MET A 84 6.97 -9.63 12.61
N GLU A 85 7.34 -9.03 13.72
CA GLU A 85 6.40 -8.79 14.82
C GLU A 85 5.28 -7.86 14.35
N ASN A 86 4.09 -8.08 14.89
CA ASN A 86 2.92 -7.26 14.62
C ASN A 86 2.66 -7.04 13.11
N SER A 87 2.66 -8.12 12.35
CA SER A 87 2.48 -8.12 10.90
C SER A 87 1.21 -8.84 10.48
N MET A 88 0.48 -8.30 9.49
CA MET A 88 -0.76 -8.84 8.96
C MET A 88 -0.75 -8.78 7.43
N ILE A 89 -1.12 -9.88 6.78
CA ILE A 89 -1.35 -9.93 5.34
C ILE A 89 -2.84 -9.72 5.07
N VAL A 90 -3.15 -8.79 4.19
CA VAL A 90 -4.50 -8.61 3.65
C VAL A 90 -4.47 -8.92 2.17
N TYR A 91 -4.99 -10.08 1.79
CA TYR A 91 -5.05 -10.51 0.40
C TYR A 91 -6.39 -10.14 -0.22
N VAL A 92 -6.37 -9.17 -1.13
CA VAL A 92 -7.55 -8.78 -1.93
C VAL A 92 -7.67 -9.73 -3.10
N LYS A 93 -8.63 -10.66 -2.99
CA LYS A 93 -8.96 -11.62 -4.03
C LYS A 93 -10.01 -11.03 -4.96
N SER A 94 -9.58 -10.33 -6.00
CA SER A 94 -10.44 -9.79 -7.05
C SER A 94 -10.63 -10.79 -8.21
N GLU A 95 -9.72 -11.76 -8.35
CA GLU A 95 -9.80 -12.90 -9.26
C GLU A 95 -9.94 -14.23 -8.50
N GLY A 96 -10.42 -15.27 -9.19
CA GLY A 96 -10.76 -16.56 -8.58
C GLY A 96 -9.59 -17.49 -8.23
N ARG A 97 -8.34 -17.12 -8.45
CA ARG A 97 -7.22 -18.07 -8.58
C ARG A 97 -6.49 -18.48 -7.28
N LEU A 98 -6.70 -17.81 -6.17
CA LEU A 98 -6.09 -18.23 -4.90
C LEU A 98 -6.75 -19.51 -4.41
N SER A 99 -6.04 -20.64 -4.39
CA SER A 99 -6.50 -21.91 -3.85
C SER A 99 -5.82 -22.24 -2.52
N ASP A 100 -6.47 -23.07 -1.70
CA ASP A 100 -5.92 -23.53 -0.43
C ASP A 100 -4.62 -24.31 -0.64
N GLU A 101 -4.52 -25.11 -1.73
CA GLU A 101 -3.28 -25.79 -2.12
C GLU A 101 -2.13 -24.83 -2.39
N MET A 102 -2.41 -23.68 -3.03
CA MET A 102 -1.41 -22.64 -3.27
C MET A 102 -0.90 -22.04 -1.97
N LEU A 103 -1.79 -21.76 -1.03
CA LEU A 103 -1.44 -21.25 0.30
C LEU A 103 -0.60 -22.27 1.07
N GLU A 104 -1.01 -23.52 1.12
CA GLU A 104 -0.28 -24.60 1.78
C GLU A 104 1.12 -24.78 1.20
N ARG A 105 1.24 -24.84 -0.13
CA ARG A 105 2.54 -24.98 -0.83
C ARG A 105 3.46 -23.77 -0.64
N SER A 106 2.91 -22.57 -0.47
CA SER A 106 3.70 -21.38 -0.19
C SER A 106 4.33 -21.42 1.20
N GLY A 107 3.74 -22.19 2.13
CA GLY A 107 4.11 -22.23 3.54
C GLY A 107 3.86 -20.94 4.28
N ILE A 108 2.83 -20.18 3.84
CA ILE A 108 2.34 -18.99 4.51
C ILE A 108 1.50 -19.43 5.73
N ASP A 109 1.56 -18.65 6.80
CA ASP A 109 0.67 -18.84 7.95
C ASP A 109 -0.70 -18.22 7.61
N THR A 110 -1.72 -19.07 7.55
CA THR A 110 -3.11 -18.68 7.21
C THR A 110 -3.99 -18.46 8.43
N SER A 111 -3.42 -18.41 9.64
CA SER A 111 -4.18 -18.06 10.83
C SER A 111 -4.84 -16.68 10.69
N GLU A 112 -6.03 -16.51 11.30
CA GLU A 112 -6.79 -15.25 11.24
C GLU A 112 -6.00 -14.04 11.77
N GLU A 113 -5.03 -14.27 12.63
CA GLU A 113 -4.13 -13.24 13.20
C GLU A 113 -3.04 -12.79 12.23
N LYS A 114 -2.76 -13.56 11.16
CA LYS A 114 -1.66 -13.34 10.23
C LYS A 114 -2.07 -13.15 8.79
N PHE A 115 -3.24 -13.65 8.40
CA PHE A 115 -3.66 -13.66 7.01
C PHE A 115 -5.17 -13.50 6.87
N PHE A 116 -5.59 -12.48 6.17
CA PHE A 116 -7.00 -12.21 5.88
C PHE A 116 -7.24 -12.15 4.37
N VAL A 117 -8.25 -12.88 3.88
CA VAL A 117 -8.65 -12.85 2.47
C VAL A 117 -9.90 -11.99 2.30
N TYR A 118 -9.75 -10.86 1.63
CA TYR A 118 -10.86 -10.00 1.25
C TYR A 118 -11.30 -10.30 -0.17
N LYS A 119 -12.46 -10.95 -0.32
CA LYS A 119 -13.06 -11.32 -1.61
C LYS A 119 -13.90 -10.16 -2.12
N CYS A 120 -13.31 -9.29 -2.93
CA CYS A 120 -13.97 -8.10 -3.46
C CYS A 120 -13.30 -7.66 -4.77
N ASN A 121 -14.12 -7.30 -5.76
CA ASN A 121 -13.67 -6.74 -7.03
C ASN A 121 -14.17 -5.29 -7.23
N ILE A 122 -14.78 -4.67 -6.22
CA ILE A 122 -15.23 -3.27 -6.29
C ILE A 122 -14.09 -2.37 -5.86
N PHE A 123 -13.61 -1.55 -6.79
CA PHE A 123 -12.46 -0.66 -6.57
C PHE A 123 -12.60 0.22 -5.33
N GLU A 124 -13.70 0.95 -5.21
CA GLU A 124 -13.92 1.88 -4.10
C GLU A 124 -13.94 1.14 -2.75
N SER A 125 -14.55 -0.04 -2.68
CA SER A 125 -14.61 -0.84 -1.45
C SER A 125 -13.21 -1.33 -1.02
N VAL A 126 -12.38 -1.71 -1.99
CA VAL A 126 -10.98 -2.09 -1.72
C VAL A 126 -10.20 -0.90 -1.18
N ILE A 127 -10.27 0.25 -1.85
CA ILE A 127 -9.55 1.46 -1.42
C ILE A 127 -9.99 1.92 -0.03
N ASP A 128 -11.29 1.90 0.25
CA ASP A 128 -11.83 2.31 1.54
C ASP A 128 -11.33 1.40 2.67
N LEU A 129 -11.29 0.08 2.46
CA LEU A 129 -10.71 -0.86 3.42
C LEU A 129 -9.23 -0.54 3.68
N LEU A 130 -8.43 -0.41 2.62
CA LEU A 130 -7.00 -0.13 2.74
C LEU A 130 -6.76 1.19 3.48
N ARG A 131 -7.50 2.24 3.13
CA ARG A 131 -7.42 3.54 3.80
C ARG A 131 -7.77 3.44 5.27
N GLN A 132 -8.85 2.74 5.61
CA GLN A 132 -9.26 2.55 6.99
C GLN A 132 -8.17 1.86 7.80
N LEU A 133 -7.60 0.75 7.30
CA LEU A 133 -6.55 0.01 7.99
C LEU A 133 -5.26 0.83 8.16
N VAL A 134 -4.89 1.65 7.17
CA VAL A 134 -3.70 2.49 7.22
C VAL A 134 -3.86 3.70 8.12
N HIS A 135 -5.06 4.32 8.17
CA HIS A 135 -5.29 5.53 8.95
C HIS A 135 -5.76 5.26 10.39
N SER A 136 -6.55 4.20 10.58
CA SER A 136 -7.05 3.77 11.89
C SER A 136 -6.34 2.48 12.30
N ASN A 137 -5.10 2.60 12.73
CA ASN A 137 -4.21 1.50 13.07
C ASN A 137 -3.77 1.57 14.54
N PRO A 138 -4.68 1.30 15.50
CA PRO A 138 -4.42 1.49 16.92
C PRO A 138 -3.33 0.57 17.47
N ASP A 139 -3.19 -0.61 16.89
CA ASP A 139 -2.25 -1.63 17.36
C ASP A 139 -0.88 -1.53 16.69
N ASP A 140 -0.66 -0.49 15.89
CA ASP A 140 0.58 -0.28 15.16
C ASP A 140 0.99 -1.47 14.27
N THR A 141 -0.01 -2.14 13.67
CA THR A 141 0.18 -3.32 12.83
C THR A 141 0.86 -2.94 11.51
N ARG A 142 1.86 -3.71 11.12
CA ARG A 142 2.43 -3.63 9.76
C ARG A 142 1.57 -4.42 8.81
N TYR A 143 1.05 -3.76 7.78
CA TYR A 143 0.24 -4.41 6.76
C TYR A 143 1.03 -4.68 5.49
N MET A 144 0.88 -5.87 4.94
CA MET A 144 1.19 -6.15 3.55
C MET A 144 -0.11 -6.47 2.82
N PHE A 145 -0.52 -5.57 1.96
CA PHE A 145 -1.68 -5.73 1.09
C PHE A 145 -1.22 -6.40 -0.20
N ILE A 146 -1.93 -7.43 -0.64
CA ILE A 146 -1.72 -8.07 -1.94
C ILE A 146 -3.00 -7.90 -2.73
N ILE A 147 -2.96 -7.21 -3.88
CA ILE A 147 -4.11 -7.02 -4.76
C ILE A 147 -3.93 -7.90 -5.98
N ASP A 148 -4.68 -8.98 -6.07
CA ASP A 148 -4.56 -9.96 -7.16
C ASP A 148 -5.93 -10.17 -7.86
N SER A 149 -6.12 -9.41 -8.94
CA SER A 149 -5.26 -8.43 -9.54
C SER A 149 -5.94 -7.05 -9.59
N MET A 150 -5.13 -5.99 -9.76
CA MET A 150 -5.64 -4.62 -9.92
C MET A 150 -6.50 -4.48 -11.17
N ASP A 151 -6.18 -5.23 -12.22
CA ASP A 151 -6.91 -5.20 -13.50
C ASP A 151 -8.33 -5.81 -13.41
N ALA A 152 -8.61 -6.61 -12.37
CA ALA A 152 -9.92 -7.20 -12.12
C ALA A 152 -10.85 -6.32 -11.26
N LEU A 153 -10.34 -5.19 -10.78
CA LEU A 153 -11.14 -4.26 -10.00
C LEU A 153 -12.02 -3.40 -10.93
N VAL A 154 -13.28 -3.26 -10.57
CA VAL A 154 -14.30 -2.54 -11.33
C VAL A 154 -14.85 -1.38 -10.52
N PRO A 155 -15.01 -0.19 -11.09
CA PRO A 155 -15.73 0.90 -10.43
C PRO A 155 -17.17 0.49 -10.10
N ARG A 156 -17.65 0.89 -8.93
CA ARG A 156 -19.02 0.59 -8.49
C ARG A 156 -20.05 1.03 -9.52
N GLY A 157 -19.87 2.22 -10.11
CA GLY A 157 -20.78 2.75 -11.12
C GLY A 157 -20.80 1.99 -12.45
N ASP A 158 -19.81 1.13 -12.70
CA ASP A 158 -19.76 0.33 -13.93
C ASP A 158 -20.45 -1.04 -13.77
N LEU A 159 -20.66 -1.49 -12.53
CA LEU A 159 -21.43 -2.72 -12.25
C LEU A 159 -22.93 -2.59 -12.57
N GLU A 160 -23.45 -1.37 -12.54
CA GLU A 160 -24.87 -1.09 -12.80
C GLU A 160 -25.16 -0.80 -14.27
N LYS A 161 -24.12 -0.67 -15.11
CA LYS A 161 -24.24 -0.39 -16.53
C LYS A 161 -24.49 -1.66 -17.33
N SER A 162 -25.26 -1.54 -18.41
CA SER A 162 -25.40 -2.65 -19.36
C SER A 162 -24.07 -2.90 -20.07
N SER A 163 -23.85 -4.14 -20.54
CA SER A 163 -22.62 -4.54 -21.25
C SER A 163 -22.29 -3.65 -22.44
N ASP A 164 -23.28 -3.04 -23.07
CA ASP A 164 -23.12 -2.16 -24.25
C ASP A 164 -22.61 -0.75 -23.85
N GLU A 165 -22.85 -0.33 -22.61
CA GLU A 165 -22.40 0.96 -22.06
C GLU A 165 -21.03 0.89 -21.40
N ALA A 166 -20.63 -0.30 -20.93
CA ALA A 166 -19.37 -0.55 -20.24
C ALA A 166 -18.13 -0.51 -21.16
N VAL A 167 -18.31 -0.58 -22.48
CA VAL A 167 -17.25 -0.74 -23.50
C VAL A 167 -16.35 0.49 -23.68
N LYS A 168 -16.62 1.62 -23.06
CA LYS A 168 -15.98 2.91 -23.43
C LYS A 168 -14.84 3.39 -22.55
N VAL A 169 -14.38 2.68 -21.53
CA VAL A 169 -13.40 3.26 -20.62
C VAL A 169 -12.16 2.37 -20.50
N ALA A 170 -11.00 2.97 -20.75
CA ALA A 170 -9.69 2.50 -20.29
C ALA A 170 -9.65 2.54 -18.74
N GLY A 171 -10.59 1.84 -18.08
CA GLY A 171 -10.86 1.95 -16.66
C GLY A 171 -9.66 1.57 -15.78
N GLY A 172 -8.95 0.50 -16.13
CA GLY A 172 -7.86 -0.02 -15.32
C GLY A 172 -6.70 0.95 -15.12
N SER A 173 -6.31 1.69 -16.16
CA SER A 173 -5.20 2.67 -16.04
C SER A 173 -5.58 3.89 -15.18
N LEU A 174 -6.83 4.35 -15.28
CA LEU A 174 -7.35 5.45 -14.48
C LEU A 174 -7.47 5.04 -13.01
N LEU A 175 -8.00 3.85 -12.73
CA LEU A 175 -8.13 3.30 -11.38
C LEU A 175 -6.76 3.13 -10.72
N THR A 176 -5.80 2.54 -11.43
CA THR A 176 -4.42 2.39 -10.93
C THR A 176 -3.78 3.75 -10.63
N SER A 177 -3.97 4.75 -11.51
CA SER A 177 -3.46 6.10 -11.30
C SER A 177 -4.10 6.77 -10.07
N ASP A 178 -5.41 6.62 -9.90
CA ASP A 178 -6.13 7.18 -8.73
C ASP A 178 -5.70 6.50 -7.43
N PHE A 179 -5.56 5.19 -7.42
CA PHE A 179 -5.02 4.43 -6.30
C PHE A 179 -3.62 4.94 -5.89
N LEU A 180 -2.69 5.04 -6.83
CA LEU A 180 -1.34 5.49 -6.56
C LEU A 180 -1.31 6.91 -5.99
N LYS A 181 -2.11 7.83 -6.55
CA LYS A 181 -2.20 9.21 -6.04
C LYS A 181 -2.68 9.27 -4.60
N ARG A 182 -3.60 8.40 -4.21
CA ARG A 182 -4.23 8.42 -2.88
C ARG A 182 -3.43 7.68 -1.81
N MET A 183 -2.74 6.60 -2.18
CA MET A 183 -2.25 5.63 -1.20
C MET A 183 -0.72 5.48 -1.16
N ALA A 184 0.00 5.76 -2.25
CA ALA A 184 1.42 5.42 -2.34
C ALA A 184 2.27 6.09 -1.25
N LEU A 185 2.06 7.38 -1.00
CA LEU A 185 2.79 8.11 0.04
C LEU A 185 2.44 7.60 1.44
N SER A 186 1.15 7.31 1.70
CA SER A 186 0.69 6.77 2.99
C SER A 186 1.31 5.41 3.30
N PHE A 187 1.39 4.51 2.31
CA PHE A 187 2.03 3.21 2.51
C PHE A 187 3.51 3.37 2.86
N ALA A 188 4.25 4.16 2.08
CA ALA A 188 5.67 4.38 2.32
C ALA A 188 5.92 5.01 3.70
N SER A 189 5.21 6.10 4.03
CA SER A 189 5.45 6.87 5.26
C SER A 189 5.02 6.12 6.53
N LYS A 190 3.98 5.27 6.44
CA LYS A 190 3.46 4.51 7.59
C LYS A 190 4.03 3.09 7.68
N GLY A 191 4.97 2.74 6.82
CA GLY A 191 5.64 1.44 6.86
C GLY A 191 4.75 0.26 6.46
N HIS A 192 3.89 0.45 5.45
CA HIS A 192 3.07 -0.61 4.88
C HIS A 192 3.54 -0.96 3.46
N ILE A 193 3.26 -2.17 3.02
CA ILE A 193 3.56 -2.64 1.67
C ILE A 193 2.25 -2.91 0.92
N CYS A 194 2.15 -2.46 -0.33
CA CYS A 194 1.10 -2.87 -1.25
C CYS A 194 1.75 -3.51 -2.50
N TYR A 195 1.45 -4.78 -2.73
CA TYR A 195 1.95 -5.59 -3.83
C TYR A 195 0.85 -5.87 -4.85
#